data_e9b3f0e78e356383233099270988a42b
#
_entry.id   e9b3f0e78e356383233099270988a42b
#
_cell.length_a   1.000
_cell.length_b   1.000
_cell.length_c   1.000
_cell.angle_alpha   90.00
_cell.angle_beta   90.00
_cell.angle_gamma   90.00
#
_symmetry.space_group_name_H-M   'P 1'
#
loop_
_entity.id
_entity.type
_entity.pdbx_description
1 polymer ?
#
loop_
_entity_poly.entity_id
_entity_poly.type
_entity_poly.pdbx_seq_one_letter_code
_entity_poly.pdbx_strand_id
1 'polypeptide(L)'
;MSDAIDPQKMTVLCGIGEIQFACEAALGCPGFVTSLANLAPELSLELLEAADLGDFTTVRQLITKIGRWYDFIGQCARNRGRDPWVLPGFTAGHIYVGVTKAAMDILGLAGGPVRGPGDDLTAPEQEQLRAILSDIGLMSGPQTAAEVIS
;
A
#
# COMPACT_ATOMS: atom_id res chain seq x y z
N MET A 1 -16.50 17.60 1.59
CA MET A 1 -15.60 17.99 2.70
C MET A 1 -14.59 19.05 2.26
N SER A 2 -14.09 19.01 1.04
CA SER A 2 -13.18 20.03 0.48
C SER A 2 -13.76 21.45 0.41
N ASP A 3 -15.06 21.59 0.16
CA ASP A 3 -15.72 22.91 0.02
C ASP A 3 -15.75 23.75 1.31
N ALA A 4 -15.50 23.11 2.47
CA ALA A 4 -15.47 23.80 3.78
C ALA A 4 -14.04 24.21 4.18
N ILE A 5 -13.03 23.81 3.42
CA ILE A 5 -11.61 24.02 3.74
C ILE A 5 -10.99 24.88 2.66
N ASP A 6 -10.44 26.03 3.03
CA ASP A 6 -9.68 26.88 2.14
C ASP A 6 -8.37 26.14 1.71
N PRO A 7 -8.22 25.75 0.42
CA PRO A 7 -7.06 24.98 -0.04
C PRO A 7 -5.74 25.74 0.07
N GLN A 8 -5.78 27.07 0.20
CA GLN A 8 -4.59 27.89 0.44
C GLN A 8 -4.11 27.84 1.88
N LYS A 9 -4.96 27.39 2.80
CA LYS A 9 -4.66 27.30 4.24
C LYS A 9 -4.38 25.87 4.70
N MET A 10 -4.95 24.88 4.02
CA MET A 10 -4.83 23.48 4.42
C MET A 10 -4.97 22.54 3.22
N THR A 11 -4.04 21.63 3.09
CA THR A 11 -4.11 20.53 2.12
C THR A 11 -4.72 19.30 2.79
N VAL A 12 -5.76 18.74 2.18
CA VAL A 12 -6.38 17.48 2.61
C VAL A 12 -5.86 16.36 1.74
N LEU A 13 -5.25 15.36 2.35
CA LEU A 13 -4.72 14.17 1.70
C LEU A 13 -5.57 12.93 2.01
N CYS A 14 -5.61 11.97 1.09
CA CYS A 14 -6.17 10.65 1.37
C CYS A 14 -5.29 9.91 2.39
N GLY A 15 -5.87 9.49 3.51
CA GLY A 15 -5.16 8.78 4.58
C GLY A 15 -5.23 7.26 4.50
N ILE A 16 -5.83 6.68 3.45
CA ILE A 16 -6.17 5.25 3.37
C ILE A 16 -5.42 4.51 2.24
N GLY A 17 -4.47 5.18 1.60
CA GLY A 17 -3.61 4.59 0.58
C GLY A 17 -4.17 4.64 -0.84
N GLU A 18 -3.55 3.87 -1.73
CA GLU A 18 -3.69 3.97 -3.18
C GLU A 18 -5.11 3.71 -3.68
N ILE A 19 -5.78 2.69 -3.14
CA ILE A 19 -7.12 2.28 -3.61
C ILE A 19 -8.14 3.39 -3.39
N GLN A 20 -8.13 3.99 -2.20
CA GLN A 20 -9.04 5.08 -1.88
C GLN A 20 -8.65 6.36 -2.62
N PHE A 21 -7.35 6.64 -2.71
CA PHE A 21 -6.84 7.78 -3.46
C PHE A 21 -7.30 7.78 -4.92
N ALA A 22 -7.29 6.63 -5.60
CA ALA A 22 -7.74 6.52 -6.98
C ALA A 22 -9.20 7.00 -7.18
N CYS A 23 -10.05 6.82 -6.17
CA CYS A 23 -11.42 7.36 -6.18
C CYS A 23 -11.46 8.85 -5.84
N GLU A 24 -10.64 9.28 -4.89
CA GLU A 24 -10.63 10.66 -4.38
C GLU A 24 -9.88 11.63 -5.31
N ALA A 25 -8.93 11.13 -6.11
CA ALA A 25 -8.20 11.93 -7.11
C ALA A 25 -9.15 12.58 -8.12
N ALA A 26 -10.16 11.84 -8.60
CA ALA A 26 -11.20 12.37 -9.49
C ALA A 26 -12.04 13.49 -8.84
N LEU A 27 -12.00 13.60 -7.51
CA LEU A 27 -12.67 14.65 -6.73
C LEU A 27 -11.71 15.77 -6.29
N GLY A 28 -10.47 15.78 -6.83
CA GLY A 28 -9.48 16.81 -6.57
C GLY A 28 -8.61 16.59 -5.33
N CYS A 29 -8.54 15.36 -4.80
CA CYS A 29 -7.58 15.04 -3.74
C CYS A 29 -6.15 15.09 -4.30
N PRO A 30 -5.22 15.89 -3.74
CA PRO A 30 -3.92 16.14 -4.36
C PRO A 30 -2.84 15.10 -4.00
N GLY A 31 -3.16 14.12 -3.16
CA GLY A 31 -2.18 13.11 -2.75
C GLY A 31 -2.67 12.21 -1.63
N PHE A 32 -1.81 11.28 -1.21
CA PHE A 32 -2.18 10.25 -0.25
C PHE A 32 -1.01 9.83 0.65
N VAL A 33 -1.35 9.18 1.75
CA VAL A 33 -0.41 8.52 2.65
C VAL A 33 -0.50 7.02 2.41
N THR A 34 0.65 6.36 2.26
CA THR A 34 0.73 4.94 1.93
C THR A 34 1.83 4.23 2.68
N SER A 35 1.65 2.93 2.92
CA SER A 35 2.72 2.05 3.37
C SER A 35 3.38 1.29 2.22
N LEU A 36 2.67 1.12 1.10
CA LEU A 36 3.22 0.42 -0.06
C LEU A 36 4.49 1.12 -0.58
N ALA A 37 4.58 2.44 -0.44
CA ALA A 37 5.76 3.20 -0.79
C ALA A 37 7.03 2.82 0.00
N ASN A 38 6.92 2.11 1.13
CA ASN A 38 8.10 1.52 1.79
C ASN A 38 8.72 0.35 1.01
N LEU A 39 7.97 -0.23 0.08
CA LEU A 39 8.33 -1.42 -0.69
C LEU A 39 8.51 -1.09 -2.18
N ALA A 40 7.67 -0.24 -2.69
CA ALA A 40 7.51 0.07 -4.11
C ALA A 40 7.10 1.54 -4.31
N PRO A 41 7.97 2.49 -3.97
CA PRO A 41 7.67 3.91 -4.12
C PRO A 41 7.32 4.28 -5.55
N GLU A 42 7.91 3.60 -6.54
CA GLU A 42 7.69 3.84 -7.96
C GLU A 42 6.22 3.61 -8.34
N LEU A 43 5.58 2.55 -7.82
CA LEU A 43 4.17 2.27 -8.08
C LEU A 43 3.25 3.35 -7.52
N SER A 44 3.57 3.87 -6.33
CA SER A 44 2.81 4.94 -5.69
C SER A 44 2.98 6.28 -6.42
N LEU A 45 4.19 6.57 -6.89
CA LEU A 45 4.48 7.77 -7.69
C LEU A 45 3.84 7.70 -9.08
N GLU A 46 3.92 6.56 -9.77
CA GLU A 46 3.27 6.36 -11.06
C GLU A 46 1.74 6.54 -10.95
N LEU A 47 1.14 6.05 -9.87
CA LEU A 47 -0.28 6.26 -9.60
C LEU A 47 -0.62 7.74 -9.40
N LEU A 48 0.19 8.47 -8.63
CA LEU A 48 0.01 9.91 -8.41
C LEU A 48 0.11 10.66 -9.72
N GLU A 49 1.14 10.42 -10.51
CA GLU A 49 1.38 11.06 -11.79
C GLU A 49 0.24 10.78 -12.79
N ALA A 50 -0.18 9.52 -12.92
CA ALA A 50 -1.29 9.15 -13.79
C ALA A 50 -2.60 9.86 -13.37
N ALA A 51 -2.84 9.98 -12.07
CA ALA A 51 -4.00 10.69 -11.55
C ALA A 51 -3.95 12.20 -11.85
N ASP A 52 -2.80 12.83 -11.65
CA ASP A 52 -2.58 14.25 -11.94
C ASP A 52 -2.74 14.59 -13.43
N LEU A 53 -2.36 13.66 -14.31
CA LEU A 53 -2.54 13.77 -15.76
C LEU A 53 -3.97 13.42 -16.22
N GLY A 54 -4.82 12.92 -15.33
CA GLY A 54 -6.17 12.44 -15.68
C GLY A 54 -6.16 11.14 -16.48
N ASP A 55 -5.05 10.40 -16.51
CA ASP A 55 -4.96 9.08 -17.17
C ASP A 55 -5.57 7.97 -16.31
N PHE A 56 -6.89 7.97 -16.22
CA PHE A 56 -7.64 6.95 -15.48
C PHE A 56 -7.53 5.53 -16.06
N THR A 57 -7.00 5.37 -17.27
CA THR A 57 -6.70 4.04 -17.81
C THR A 57 -5.50 3.44 -17.09
N THR A 58 -4.42 4.19 -16.97
CA THR A 58 -3.22 3.79 -16.20
C THR A 58 -3.55 3.65 -14.71
N VAL A 59 -4.30 4.61 -14.13
CA VAL A 59 -4.78 4.49 -12.73
C VAL A 59 -5.48 3.15 -12.50
N ARG A 60 -6.42 2.76 -13.36
CA ARG A 60 -7.13 1.47 -13.23
C ARG A 60 -6.19 0.27 -13.32
N GLN A 61 -5.22 0.29 -14.21
CA GLN A 61 -4.23 -0.80 -14.35
C GLN A 61 -3.39 -0.95 -13.10
N LEU A 62 -2.90 0.15 -12.55
CA LEU A 62 -2.12 0.17 -11.31
C LEU A 62 -2.94 -0.31 -10.12
N ILE A 63 -4.17 0.16 -9.96
CA ILE A 63 -5.06 -0.28 -8.88
C ILE A 63 -5.39 -1.77 -8.99
N THR A 64 -5.57 -2.31 -10.20
CA THR A 64 -5.77 -3.76 -10.40
C THR A 64 -4.53 -4.55 -9.95
N LYS A 65 -3.34 -4.06 -10.24
CA LYS A 65 -2.07 -4.65 -9.83
C LYS A 65 -1.88 -4.58 -8.31
N ILE A 66 -2.05 -3.41 -7.73
CA ILE A 66 -1.91 -3.13 -6.30
C ILE A 66 -3.03 -3.81 -5.48
N GLY A 67 -4.20 -4.01 -6.06
CA GLY A 67 -5.36 -4.62 -5.41
C GLY A 67 -5.05 -5.97 -4.76
N ARG A 68 -4.20 -6.79 -5.39
CA ARG A 68 -3.76 -8.09 -4.83
C ARG A 68 -3.05 -7.96 -3.48
N TRP A 69 -2.29 -6.90 -3.29
CA TRP A 69 -1.65 -6.57 -2.02
C TRP A 69 -2.70 -6.28 -0.94
N TYR A 70 -3.68 -5.45 -1.25
CA TYR A 70 -4.75 -5.10 -0.30
C TYR A 70 -5.68 -6.27 0.00
N ASP A 71 -6.00 -7.09 -1.01
CA ASP A 71 -6.80 -8.31 -0.85
C ASP A 71 -6.11 -9.29 0.10
N PHE A 72 -4.80 -9.44 0.00
CA PHE A 72 -4.01 -10.27 0.90
C PHE A 72 -4.02 -9.75 2.34
N ILE A 73 -3.87 -8.45 2.55
CA ILE A 73 -4.01 -7.85 3.89
C ILE A 73 -5.40 -8.17 4.46
N GLY A 74 -6.45 -8.01 3.66
CA GLY A 74 -7.81 -8.33 4.05
C GLY A 74 -7.99 -9.82 4.39
N GLN A 75 -7.37 -10.72 3.63
CA GLN A 75 -7.39 -12.15 3.91
C GLN A 75 -6.69 -12.48 5.24
N CYS A 76 -5.50 -11.92 5.49
CA CYS A 76 -4.78 -12.09 6.74
C CYS A 76 -5.58 -11.58 7.95
N ALA A 77 -6.32 -10.48 7.78
CA ALA A 77 -7.21 -9.94 8.81
C ALA A 77 -8.37 -10.92 9.10
N ARG A 78 -9.03 -11.44 8.07
CA ARG A 78 -10.11 -12.43 8.20
C ARG A 78 -9.65 -13.72 8.88
N ASN A 79 -8.46 -14.22 8.54
CA ASN A 79 -7.86 -15.40 9.17
C ASN A 79 -7.69 -15.23 10.69
N ARG A 80 -7.62 -14.02 11.17
CA ARG A 80 -7.53 -13.65 12.59
C ARG A 80 -8.86 -13.23 13.21
N GLY A 81 -9.98 -13.51 12.52
CA GLY A 81 -11.32 -13.14 12.97
C GLY A 81 -11.57 -11.62 12.99
N ARG A 82 -10.80 -10.86 12.22
CA ARG A 82 -10.97 -9.41 12.10
C ARG A 82 -11.72 -9.09 10.81
N ASP A 83 -12.68 -8.14 10.89
CA ASP A 83 -13.41 -7.69 9.71
C ASP A 83 -12.61 -6.59 8.99
N PRO A 84 -12.15 -6.84 7.76
CA PRO A 84 -11.40 -5.85 6.99
C PRO A 84 -12.25 -4.65 6.54
N TRP A 85 -13.59 -4.74 6.62
CA TRP A 85 -14.51 -3.70 6.18
C TRP A 85 -14.90 -2.73 7.29
N VAL A 86 -14.68 -3.07 8.56
CA VAL A 86 -14.90 -2.15 9.68
C VAL A 86 -13.68 -1.25 9.81
N LEU A 87 -13.71 -0.12 9.10
CA LEU A 87 -12.63 0.87 9.06
C LEU A 87 -11.27 0.19 8.83
N PRO A 88 -10.84 -0.01 7.58
CA PRO A 88 -9.62 -0.77 7.23
C PRO A 88 -8.38 -0.40 8.03
N GLY A 89 -8.29 0.84 8.53
CA GLY A 89 -7.20 1.30 9.37
C GLY A 89 -7.26 0.85 10.83
N PHE A 90 -8.43 0.43 11.35
CA PHE A 90 -8.57 0.13 12.78
C PHE A 90 -8.56 -1.37 13.11
N THR A 91 -9.19 -2.20 12.31
CA THR A 91 -9.29 -3.64 12.59
C THR A 91 -8.24 -4.47 11.86
N ALA A 92 -7.86 -4.06 10.64
CA ALA A 92 -6.73 -4.64 9.92
C ALA A 92 -5.38 -4.01 10.36
N GLY A 93 -5.39 -2.94 11.16
CA GLY A 93 -4.22 -2.11 11.45
C GLY A 93 -3.02 -2.88 12.01
N HIS A 94 -3.25 -3.88 12.84
CA HIS A 94 -2.17 -4.67 13.39
C HIS A 94 -1.55 -5.62 12.36
N ILE A 95 -2.36 -6.30 11.55
CA ILE A 95 -1.83 -7.24 10.54
C ILE A 95 -1.26 -6.50 9.33
N TYR A 96 -1.78 -5.33 8.98
CA TYR A 96 -1.25 -4.48 7.93
C TYR A 96 0.24 -4.13 8.16
N VAL A 97 0.60 -3.79 9.39
CA VAL A 97 2.02 -3.57 9.76
C VAL A 97 2.82 -4.86 9.59
N GLY A 98 2.27 -6.00 10.01
CA GLY A 98 2.91 -7.32 9.86
C GLY A 98 3.17 -7.67 8.40
N VAL A 99 2.18 -7.47 7.54
CA VAL A 99 2.30 -7.71 6.08
C VAL A 99 3.37 -6.80 5.47
N THR A 100 3.36 -5.50 5.79
CA THR A 100 4.35 -4.55 5.28
C THR A 100 5.77 -4.94 5.70
N LYS A 101 5.98 -5.25 6.98
CA LYS A 101 7.30 -5.62 7.52
C LYS A 101 7.79 -6.94 6.93
N ALA A 102 6.92 -7.96 6.82
CA ALA A 102 7.26 -9.22 6.19
C ALA A 102 7.62 -9.06 4.71
N ALA A 103 6.92 -8.19 3.99
CA ALA A 103 7.28 -7.88 2.60
C ALA A 103 8.62 -7.16 2.50
N MET A 104 8.92 -6.23 3.41
CA MET A 104 10.23 -5.59 3.49
C MET A 104 11.34 -6.62 3.68
N ASP A 105 11.19 -7.55 4.63
CA ASP A 105 12.18 -8.61 4.87
C ASP A 105 12.34 -9.54 3.66
N ILE A 106 11.25 -9.88 2.97
CA ILE A 106 11.29 -10.69 1.73
C ILE A 106 12.08 -10.00 0.62
N LEU A 107 11.96 -8.68 0.54
CA LEU A 107 12.66 -7.84 -0.47
C LEU A 107 14.09 -7.44 -0.05
N GLY A 108 14.55 -7.91 1.10
CA GLY A 108 15.89 -7.58 1.61
C GLY A 108 15.99 -6.22 2.30
N LEU A 109 14.86 -5.61 2.62
CA LEU A 109 14.77 -4.39 3.41
C LEU A 109 14.67 -4.73 4.91
N ALA A 110 14.90 -3.74 5.78
CA ALA A 110 14.86 -3.93 7.23
C ALA A 110 13.44 -3.79 7.80
N GLY A 111 12.62 -4.85 7.68
CA GLY A 111 11.28 -4.92 8.25
C GLY A 111 11.30 -5.26 9.74
N GLY A 112 11.82 -6.43 10.07
CA GLY A 112 11.92 -6.98 11.42
C GLY A 112 10.56 -7.36 12.05
N PRO A 113 10.55 -7.85 13.28
CA PRO A 113 9.34 -8.35 13.94
C PRO A 113 8.35 -7.24 14.30
N VAL A 114 7.09 -7.61 14.45
CA VAL A 114 6.03 -6.70 14.90
C VAL A 114 6.02 -6.65 16.43
N ARG A 115 5.82 -5.45 16.98
CA ARG A 115 5.59 -5.30 18.42
C ARG A 115 4.15 -5.69 18.77
N GLY A 116 3.98 -6.39 19.91
CA GLY A 116 2.65 -6.60 20.45
C GLY A 116 1.88 -5.29 20.70
N PRO A 117 0.58 -5.27 20.51
CA PRO A 117 -0.31 -6.40 20.23
C PRO A 117 -0.45 -6.77 18.73
N GLY A 118 0.46 -6.33 17.86
CA GLY A 118 0.48 -6.71 16.47
C GLY A 118 0.90 -8.17 16.26
N ASP A 119 0.60 -8.71 15.09
CA ASP A 119 0.90 -10.09 14.72
C ASP A 119 1.89 -10.12 13.55
N ASP A 120 2.86 -11.03 13.64
CA ASP A 120 3.66 -11.42 12.49
C ASP A 120 2.88 -12.37 11.57
N LEU A 121 3.32 -12.50 10.33
CA LEU A 121 2.78 -13.46 9.37
C LEU A 121 3.22 -14.88 9.74
N THR A 122 2.31 -15.83 9.56
CA THR A 122 2.63 -17.26 9.60
C THR A 122 3.47 -17.66 8.39
N ALA A 123 4.18 -18.81 8.48
CA ALA A 123 5.00 -19.30 7.36
C ALA A 123 4.20 -19.51 6.05
N PRO A 124 2.96 -20.07 6.06
CA PRO A 124 2.14 -20.13 4.85
C PRO A 124 1.75 -18.75 4.29
N GLU A 125 1.48 -17.78 5.15
CA GLU A 125 1.16 -16.41 4.71
C GLU A 125 2.39 -15.73 4.10
N GLN A 126 3.59 -15.98 4.63
CA GLN A 126 4.83 -15.46 4.04
C GLN A 126 5.09 -16.03 2.64
N GLU A 127 4.82 -17.32 2.43
CA GLU A 127 4.97 -17.95 1.11
C GLU A 127 3.95 -17.38 0.10
N GLN A 128 2.70 -17.19 0.53
CA GLN A 128 1.69 -16.55 -0.30
C GLN A 128 2.07 -15.09 -0.62
N LEU A 129 2.64 -14.37 0.34
CA LEU A 129 3.11 -13.01 0.13
C LEU A 129 4.25 -12.95 -0.91
N ARG A 130 5.20 -13.91 -0.89
CA ARG A 130 6.25 -14.01 -1.92
C ARG A 130 5.67 -14.13 -3.32
N ALA A 131 4.67 -14.98 -3.50
CA ALA A 131 3.99 -15.14 -4.80
C ALA A 131 3.34 -13.81 -5.25
N ILE A 132 2.67 -13.11 -4.34
CA ILE A 132 2.04 -11.81 -4.64
C ILE A 132 3.08 -10.77 -5.02
N LEU A 133 4.18 -10.65 -4.27
CA LEU A 133 5.26 -9.71 -4.58
C LEU A 133 5.89 -9.99 -5.95
N SER A 134 6.02 -11.26 -6.31
CA SER A 134 6.47 -11.67 -7.65
C SER A 134 5.46 -11.25 -8.73
N ASP A 135 4.17 -11.52 -8.52
CA ASP A 135 3.09 -11.21 -9.47
C ASP A 135 2.94 -9.70 -9.72
N ILE A 136 3.17 -8.87 -8.71
CA ILE A 136 3.15 -7.42 -8.86
C ILE A 136 4.50 -6.85 -9.34
N GLY A 137 5.48 -7.72 -9.61
CA GLY A 137 6.76 -7.38 -10.23
C GLY A 137 7.81 -6.80 -9.29
N LEU A 138 7.68 -6.98 -7.97
CA LEU A 138 8.64 -6.47 -6.98
C LEU A 138 9.80 -7.43 -6.70
N MET A 139 9.74 -8.68 -7.17
CA MET A 139 10.78 -9.68 -6.96
C MET A 139 11.72 -9.87 -8.17
N SER A 140 11.70 -8.96 -9.14
CA SER A 140 12.55 -9.05 -10.35
C SER A 140 13.91 -8.42 -10.09
N GLY A 141 14.87 -9.23 -9.61
CA GLY A 141 16.30 -8.93 -9.52
C GLY A 141 16.73 -8.11 -8.29
N PRO A 142 18.01 -8.20 -7.90
CA PRO A 142 18.57 -7.35 -6.86
C PRO A 142 18.66 -5.91 -7.41
N GLN A 143 17.74 -5.05 -7.03
CA GLN A 143 17.99 -3.62 -7.09
C GLN A 143 19.06 -3.33 -6.02
N THR A 144 20.31 -3.26 -6.46
CA THR A 144 21.37 -2.82 -5.60
C THR A 144 21.10 -1.37 -5.20
N ALA A 145 21.12 -1.12 -3.89
CA ALA A 145 20.98 0.21 -3.29
C ALA A 145 22.02 1.24 -3.78
N ALA A 146 22.84 0.89 -4.76
CA ALA A 146 23.89 1.70 -5.36
C ALA A 146 23.41 2.59 -6.52
N GLU A 147 22.22 2.36 -7.08
CA GLU A 147 21.73 3.12 -8.24
C GLU A 147 20.82 4.32 -7.90
N VAL A 148 20.47 4.51 -6.64
CA VAL A 148 19.55 5.60 -6.20
C VAL A 148 20.31 6.89 -5.81
N ILE A 149 21.67 6.89 -5.81
CA ILE A 149 22.48 8.05 -5.42
C ILE A 149 23.47 8.40 -6.56
N SER A 150 22.94 8.53 -7.77
CA SER A 150 23.71 9.09 -8.89
C SER A 150 23.00 10.26 -9.51
#